data_46699fe115786dbc737afb2a1e8596ae
#
_entry.id   46699fe115786dbc737afb2a1e8596ae
#
_cell.length_a   1.000
_cell.length_b   1.000
_cell.length_c   1.000
_cell.angle_alpha   90.00
_cell.angle_beta   90.00
_cell.angle_gamma   90.00
#
_symmetry.space_group_name_H-M   'P 1'
#
loop_
_entity.id
_entity.type
_entity.pdbx_description
1 polymer ?
#
loop_
_entity_poly.entity_id
_entity_poly.type
_entity_poly.pdbx_seq_one_letter_code
_entity_poly.pdbx_strand_id
1 'polypeptide(L)'
;MKTKPSAIKSLLAAALAASCLASYAAAPQKREMKFEKLRKEFADPPRAFRPAPLWVWNTRVTRADIDRMLGDFKARGFGGAFVHPRPGLVTEYLSDEWFDLYKYSVEKGKELGLDIWIYDENS
;
A
#
# COMPACT_ATOMS: atom_id res chain seq x y z
N MET A 1 -20.30 -59.03 -6.50
CA MET A 1 -19.43 -58.42 -7.52
C MET A 1 -18.88 -57.10 -6.92
N LYS A 2 -17.61 -57.01 -6.63
CA LYS A 2 -16.95 -55.77 -6.14
C LYS A 2 -16.49 -55.00 -7.37
N THR A 3 -17.08 -53.84 -7.67
CA THR A 3 -16.66 -52.96 -8.72
C THR A 3 -15.35 -52.28 -8.34
N LYS A 4 -14.26 -52.46 -9.11
CA LYS A 4 -13.01 -51.75 -8.95
C LYS A 4 -13.23 -50.26 -9.21
N PRO A 5 -12.71 -49.33 -8.36
CA PRO A 5 -12.78 -47.92 -8.64
C PRO A 5 -12.03 -47.59 -9.93
N SER A 6 -12.65 -46.82 -10.81
CA SER A 6 -12.14 -46.46 -12.14
C SER A 6 -10.79 -45.70 -11.94
N ALA A 7 -9.77 -46.05 -12.73
CA ALA A 7 -8.45 -45.42 -12.73
C ALA A 7 -8.50 -43.89 -12.87
N ILE A 8 -9.56 -43.36 -13.51
CA ILE A 8 -9.81 -41.93 -13.63
C ILE A 8 -10.08 -41.25 -12.28
N LYS A 9 -10.82 -41.92 -11.36
CA LYS A 9 -11.09 -41.37 -10.03
C LYS A 9 -9.81 -41.32 -9.17
N SER A 10 -8.93 -42.28 -9.32
CA SER A 10 -7.64 -42.31 -8.61
C SER A 10 -6.67 -41.24 -9.13
N LEU A 11 -6.64 -40.97 -10.44
CA LEU A 11 -5.85 -39.92 -11.05
C LEU A 11 -6.34 -38.52 -10.65
N LEU A 12 -7.64 -38.29 -10.61
CA LEU A 12 -8.24 -37.03 -10.15
C LEU A 12 -7.94 -36.74 -8.68
N ALA A 13 -8.02 -37.75 -7.81
CA ALA A 13 -7.69 -37.61 -6.39
C ALA A 13 -6.20 -37.29 -6.16
N ALA A 14 -5.30 -37.90 -6.93
CA ALA A 14 -3.86 -37.65 -6.87
C ALA A 14 -3.53 -36.22 -7.38
N ALA A 15 -4.18 -35.74 -8.41
CA ALA A 15 -3.98 -34.39 -8.93
C ALA A 15 -4.48 -33.30 -7.95
N LEU A 16 -5.62 -33.53 -7.29
CA LEU A 16 -6.13 -32.61 -6.24
C LEU A 16 -5.21 -32.59 -5.02
N ALA A 17 -4.69 -33.72 -4.60
CA ALA A 17 -3.77 -33.79 -3.46
C ALA A 17 -2.44 -33.09 -3.77
N ALA A 18 -1.92 -33.22 -5.01
CA ALA A 18 -0.70 -32.53 -5.43
C ALA A 18 -0.87 -31.01 -5.51
N SER A 19 -2.04 -30.52 -5.96
CA SER A 19 -2.32 -29.07 -5.99
C SER A 19 -2.48 -28.46 -4.59
N CYS A 20 -3.07 -29.17 -3.62
CA CYS A 20 -3.15 -28.74 -2.23
C CYS A 20 -1.76 -28.69 -1.55
N LEU A 21 -0.88 -29.66 -1.83
CA LEU A 21 0.48 -29.66 -1.29
C LEU A 21 1.35 -28.54 -1.86
N ALA A 22 1.20 -28.19 -3.14
CA ALA A 22 1.90 -27.07 -3.76
C ALA A 22 1.47 -25.70 -3.15
N SER A 23 0.22 -25.56 -2.79
CA SER A 23 -0.28 -24.32 -2.12
C SER A 23 0.23 -24.19 -0.67
N TYR A 24 0.49 -25.28 0.01
CA TYR A 24 1.03 -25.28 1.39
C TYR A 24 2.53 -25.00 1.45
N ALA A 25 3.26 -25.29 0.37
CA ALA A 25 4.71 -25.05 0.29
C ALA A 25 5.08 -23.57 0.07
N ALA A 26 4.11 -22.71 -0.18
CA ALA A 26 4.28 -21.25 -0.35
C ALA A 26 4.15 -20.47 0.96
N ALA A 27 4.45 -21.07 2.11
CA ALA A 27 4.58 -20.30 3.35
C ALA A 27 5.68 -19.23 3.14
N PRO A 28 5.44 -17.96 3.55
CA PRO A 28 6.44 -16.91 3.37
C PRO A 28 7.71 -17.35 4.10
N GLN A 29 8.75 -17.65 3.34
CA GLN A 29 10.07 -17.92 3.92
C GLN A 29 10.45 -16.70 4.76
N LYS A 30 10.62 -16.90 6.07
CA LYS A 30 11.23 -15.90 6.96
C LYS A 30 12.58 -15.53 6.35
N ARG A 31 12.63 -14.39 5.70
CA ARG A 31 13.83 -13.87 5.07
C ARG A 31 14.78 -13.48 6.20
N GLU A 32 15.70 -14.35 6.57
CA GLU A 32 16.77 -13.99 7.49
C GLU A 32 17.53 -12.79 6.89
N MET A 33 17.34 -11.64 7.49
CA MET A 33 18.00 -10.42 7.08
C MET A 33 19.39 -10.43 7.69
N LYS A 34 20.43 -10.51 6.85
CA LYS A 34 21.82 -10.43 7.33
C LYS A 34 22.03 -9.08 8.03
N PHE A 35 22.71 -9.10 9.17
CA PHE A 35 22.95 -7.91 10.00
C PHE A 35 23.49 -6.71 9.21
N GLU A 36 24.46 -6.93 8.31
CA GLU A 36 25.02 -5.86 7.48
C GLU A 36 23.97 -5.21 6.54
N LYS A 37 23.06 -6.00 6.02
CA LYS A 37 21.94 -5.48 5.22
C LYS A 37 21.00 -4.66 6.09
N LEU A 38 20.65 -5.15 7.28
CA LEU A 38 19.79 -4.44 8.22
C LEU A 38 20.41 -3.11 8.62
N ARG A 39 21.71 -3.08 8.93
CA ARG A 39 22.43 -1.84 9.28
C ARG A 39 22.40 -0.80 8.16
N LYS A 40 22.60 -1.25 6.91
CA LYS A 40 22.54 -0.37 5.73
C LYS A 40 21.12 0.17 5.51
N GLU A 41 20.12 -0.70 5.59
CA GLU A 41 18.71 -0.32 5.39
C GLU A 41 18.18 0.53 6.56
N PHE A 42 18.78 0.44 7.75
CA PHE A 42 18.43 1.32 8.87
C PHE A 42 18.96 2.75 8.67
N ALA A 43 20.13 2.91 8.08
CA ALA A 43 20.71 4.22 7.79
C ALA A 43 19.96 4.95 6.66
N ASP A 44 19.50 4.21 5.64
CA ASP A 44 18.69 4.72 4.52
C ASP A 44 17.57 3.70 4.21
N PRO A 45 16.43 3.79 4.92
CA PRO A 45 15.36 2.82 4.79
C PRO A 45 14.72 2.82 3.39
N PRO A 46 14.40 1.65 2.84
CA PRO A 46 13.51 1.57 1.69
C PRO A 46 12.17 2.25 1.96
N ARG A 47 11.51 2.77 0.93
CA ARG A 47 10.24 3.50 1.05
C ARG A 47 9.19 2.80 1.94
N ALA A 48 9.06 1.48 1.82
CA ALA A 48 8.11 0.68 2.60
C ALA A 48 8.33 0.74 4.13
N PHE A 49 9.49 1.18 4.59
CA PHE A 49 9.83 1.32 6.03
C PHE A 49 9.95 2.78 6.47
N ARG A 50 9.67 3.72 5.58
CA ARG A 50 9.65 5.15 5.91
C ARG A 50 8.32 5.55 6.50
N PRO A 51 8.26 6.56 7.39
CA PRO A 51 7.00 7.00 7.97
C PRO A 51 6.07 7.61 6.92
N ALA A 52 4.77 7.44 7.13
CA ALA A 52 3.69 8.06 6.37
C ALA A 52 2.74 8.75 7.36
N PRO A 53 2.80 10.08 7.50
CA PRO A 53 1.98 10.81 8.44
C PRO A 53 0.53 10.96 7.96
N LEU A 54 -0.38 11.20 8.90
CA LEU A 54 -1.68 11.77 8.61
C LEU A 54 -1.47 13.21 8.11
N TRP A 55 -1.79 13.44 6.84
CA TRP A 55 -1.72 14.77 6.25
C TRP A 55 -3.08 15.45 6.33
N VAL A 56 -3.23 16.24 7.36
CA VAL A 56 -4.50 16.89 7.71
C VAL A 56 -4.87 17.96 6.70
N TRP A 57 -6.04 17.82 6.09
CA TRP A 57 -6.69 18.82 5.27
C TRP A 57 -7.79 19.53 6.08
N ASN A 58 -7.47 20.66 6.67
CA ASN A 58 -8.36 21.45 7.53
C ASN A 58 -8.45 22.93 7.14
N THR A 59 -8.18 23.22 5.87
CA THR A 59 -8.24 24.56 5.28
C THR A 59 -8.64 24.44 3.81
N ARG A 60 -8.60 25.55 3.06
CA ARG A 60 -8.64 25.44 1.59
C ARG A 60 -7.32 24.84 1.10
N VAL A 61 -7.42 23.72 0.40
CA VAL A 61 -6.28 23.05 -0.18
C VAL A 61 -6.20 23.41 -1.67
N THR A 62 -5.02 23.74 -2.15
CA THR A 62 -4.74 24.02 -3.56
C THR A 62 -3.70 23.07 -4.11
N ARG A 63 -3.59 22.97 -5.44
CA ARG A 63 -2.51 22.17 -6.07
C ARG A 63 -1.12 22.67 -5.67
N ALA A 64 -0.94 23.99 -5.51
CA ALA A 64 0.31 24.55 -5.02
C ALA A 64 0.66 24.10 -3.59
N ASP A 65 -0.34 23.98 -2.71
CA ASP A 65 -0.13 23.42 -1.38
C ASP A 65 0.25 21.95 -1.44
N ILE A 66 -0.37 21.17 -2.33
CA ILE A 66 -0.05 19.76 -2.55
C ILE A 66 1.39 19.62 -3.02
N ASP A 67 1.81 20.39 -4.02
CA ASP A 67 3.19 20.39 -4.53
C ASP A 67 4.22 20.69 -3.45
N ARG A 68 3.95 21.74 -2.66
CA ARG A 68 4.82 22.16 -1.57
C ARG A 68 4.91 21.10 -0.47
N MET A 69 3.76 20.60 0.01
CA MET A 69 3.73 19.64 1.13
C MET A 69 4.33 18.28 0.74
N LEU A 70 4.01 17.75 -0.43
CA LEU A 70 4.59 16.49 -0.88
C LEU A 70 6.09 16.63 -1.19
N GLY A 71 6.51 17.79 -1.71
CA GLY A 71 7.93 18.13 -1.84
C GLY A 71 8.66 18.13 -0.49
N ASP A 72 8.06 18.73 0.53
CA ASP A 72 8.59 18.75 1.90
C ASP A 72 8.65 17.34 2.51
N PHE A 73 7.62 16.51 2.32
CA PHE A 73 7.64 15.12 2.79
C PHE A 73 8.78 14.33 2.13
N LYS A 74 8.95 14.49 0.82
CA LYS A 74 10.05 13.86 0.09
C LYS A 74 11.40 14.29 0.62
N ALA A 75 11.61 15.61 0.77
CA ALA A 75 12.88 16.18 1.24
C ALA A 75 13.24 15.73 2.66
N ARG A 76 12.23 15.46 3.50
CA ARG A 76 12.40 14.99 4.88
C ARG A 76 12.45 13.47 5.02
N GLY A 77 12.43 12.73 3.91
CA GLY A 77 12.59 11.28 3.91
C GLY A 77 11.34 10.49 4.28
N PHE A 78 10.14 11.07 4.17
CA PHE A 78 8.90 10.32 4.32
C PHE A 78 8.69 9.34 3.14
N GLY A 79 7.99 8.24 3.40
CA GLY A 79 7.63 7.24 2.39
C GLY A 79 6.30 7.51 1.70
N GLY A 80 5.47 8.34 2.30
CA GLY A 80 4.16 8.70 1.80
C GLY A 80 3.36 9.55 2.78
N ALA A 81 2.03 9.64 2.57
CA ALA A 81 1.13 10.35 3.45
C ALA A 81 -0.30 9.79 3.34
N PHE A 82 -1.10 9.94 4.40
CA PHE A 82 -2.53 9.71 4.40
C PHE A 82 -3.25 11.05 4.27
N VAL A 83 -3.96 11.29 3.16
CA VAL A 83 -4.83 12.45 3.03
C VAL A 83 -6.00 12.32 3.99
N HIS A 84 -6.08 13.23 4.97
CA HIS A 84 -7.02 13.13 6.06
C HIS A 84 -7.85 14.41 6.17
N PRO A 85 -9.11 14.40 5.68
CA PRO A 85 -10.02 15.53 5.85
C PRO A 85 -10.37 15.70 7.34
N ARG A 86 -10.41 16.95 7.78
CA ARG A 86 -10.68 17.31 9.19
C ARG A 86 -11.55 18.56 9.28
N PRO A 87 -12.17 18.81 10.44
CA PRO A 87 -12.91 20.04 10.68
C PRO A 87 -12.10 21.27 10.30
N GLY A 88 -12.70 22.17 9.50
CA GLY A 88 -12.04 23.32 8.90
C GLY A 88 -11.67 23.15 7.42
N LEU A 89 -11.85 21.94 6.85
CA LEU A 89 -11.73 21.76 5.40
C LEU A 89 -12.78 22.64 4.68
N VAL A 90 -12.29 23.49 3.77
CA VAL A 90 -13.14 24.41 3.00
C VAL A 90 -13.67 23.75 1.72
N THR A 91 -12.86 22.89 1.10
CA THR A 91 -13.30 22.07 -0.04
C THR A 91 -14.34 21.07 0.45
N GLU A 92 -15.52 21.04 -0.16
CA GLU A 92 -16.58 20.11 0.22
C GLU A 92 -16.12 18.66 0.08
N TYR A 93 -16.24 17.90 1.16
CA TYR A 93 -15.83 16.50 1.20
C TYR A 93 -16.65 15.66 0.21
N LEU A 94 -15.97 14.80 -0.56
CA LEU A 94 -16.52 13.98 -1.65
C LEU A 94 -17.11 14.77 -2.83
N SER A 95 -16.84 16.09 -2.93
CA SER A 95 -17.16 16.84 -4.14
C SER A 95 -16.20 16.51 -5.29
N ASP A 96 -16.56 16.91 -6.50
CA ASP A 96 -15.68 16.77 -7.68
C ASP A 96 -14.34 17.48 -7.45
N GLU A 97 -14.35 18.69 -6.84
CA GLU A 97 -13.14 19.43 -6.49
C GLU A 97 -12.27 18.62 -5.52
N TRP A 98 -12.87 17.96 -4.53
CA TRP A 98 -12.15 17.13 -3.57
C TRP A 98 -11.49 15.93 -4.27
N PHE A 99 -12.22 15.23 -5.14
CA PHE A 99 -11.67 14.10 -5.90
C PHE A 99 -10.57 14.54 -6.87
N ASP A 100 -10.69 15.70 -7.51
CA ASP A 100 -9.65 16.25 -8.38
C ASP A 100 -8.36 16.55 -7.61
N LEU A 101 -8.45 17.18 -6.44
CA LEU A 101 -7.31 17.43 -5.57
C LEU A 101 -6.69 16.15 -5.04
N TYR A 102 -7.54 15.18 -4.69
CA TYR A 102 -7.09 13.87 -4.25
C TYR A 102 -6.32 13.13 -5.35
N LYS A 103 -6.89 13.06 -6.55
CA LYS A 103 -6.26 12.48 -7.72
C LYS A 103 -4.92 13.16 -8.04
N TYR A 104 -4.90 14.49 -8.01
CA TYR A 104 -3.68 15.25 -8.18
C TYR A 104 -2.62 14.89 -7.14
N SER A 105 -3.01 14.69 -5.88
CA SER A 105 -2.09 14.27 -4.80
C SER A 105 -1.48 12.89 -5.09
N VAL A 106 -2.28 11.95 -5.61
CA VAL A 106 -1.81 10.61 -6.00
C VAL A 106 -0.82 10.68 -7.17
N GLU A 107 -1.14 11.46 -8.20
CA GLU A 107 -0.28 11.65 -9.37
C GLU A 107 1.05 12.30 -8.98
N LYS A 108 1.01 13.35 -8.16
CA LYS A 108 2.21 14.02 -7.64
C LYS A 108 3.01 13.13 -6.69
N GLY A 109 2.34 12.35 -5.84
CA GLY A 109 2.99 11.35 -5.01
C GLY A 109 3.75 10.32 -5.84
N LYS A 110 3.14 9.82 -6.91
CA LYS A 110 3.79 8.89 -7.85
C LYS A 110 5.04 9.52 -8.50
N GLU A 111 4.96 10.77 -8.95
CA GLU A 111 6.07 11.52 -9.52
C GLU A 111 7.25 11.61 -8.54
N LEU A 112 6.97 11.91 -7.27
CA LEU A 112 7.96 12.06 -6.20
C LEU A 112 8.42 10.73 -5.57
N GLY A 113 7.80 9.60 -5.95
CA GLY A 113 8.06 8.29 -5.34
C GLY A 113 7.54 8.19 -3.91
N LEU A 114 6.41 8.84 -3.61
CA LEU A 114 5.69 8.77 -2.35
C LEU A 114 4.42 7.93 -2.52
N ASP A 115 4.05 7.15 -1.49
CA ASP A 115 2.76 6.47 -1.45
C ASP A 115 1.71 7.39 -0.85
N ILE A 116 0.57 7.55 -1.54
CA ILE A 116 -0.57 8.33 -1.03
C ILE A 116 -1.70 7.37 -0.73
N TRP A 117 -2.10 7.33 0.54
CA TRP A 117 -3.17 6.45 1.03
C TRP A 117 -4.47 7.21 1.25
N ILE A 118 -5.55 6.48 1.07
CA ILE A 118 -6.90 6.94 1.36
C ILE A 118 -7.14 6.81 2.87
N TYR A 119 -7.70 7.88 3.44
CA TYR A 119 -8.37 7.88 4.72
C TYR A 119 -9.83 8.27 4.46
N ASP A 120 -10.75 7.34 4.71
CA ASP A 120 -12.14 7.41 4.26
C ASP A 120 -13.10 8.00 5.29
N GLU A 121 -12.58 8.61 6.35
CA GLU A 121 -13.37 9.31 7.36
C GLU A 121 -13.27 10.82 7.18
N ASN A 122 -14.41 11.49 7.35
CA ASN A 122 -14.53 12.93 7.49
C ASN A 122 -14.91 13.23 8.94
N SER A 123 -13.93 13.53 9.76
CA SER A 123 -14.12 13.76 11.21
C SER A 123 -13.98 15.22 11.58
#